data_a7464427ba82c6472b836718e3c14ce0
#
_entry.id   a7464427ba82c6472b836718e3c14ce0
#
_cell.length_a   1.000
_cell.length_b   1.000
_cell.length_c   1.000
_cell.angle_alpha   90.00
_cell.angle_beta   90.00
_cell.angle_gamma   90.00
#
_symmetry.space_group_name_H-M   'P 1'
#
loop_
_entity.id
_entity.type
_entity.pdbx_description
1 polymer ?
#
loop_
_entity_poly.entity_id
_entity_poly.type
_entity_poly.pdbx_seq_one_letter_code
_entity_poly.pdbx_strand_id
1 'polypeptide(L)'
;VRDNLGSLNSRLQKEAGCEIDENEICNDLMRYADGYCNPRLYHIWAQNSGEAIDWYQDRLEEAGFQLFFEAANDAKPSIYKHWATGHIPSWPADAEFAGLKDVTNGKIVLGDYAKKVGVDFRFTTPLVKLVHENGKVTGAIAKGSDGYIKINASKGTVVCTGGYARNED
;
A
#
# COMPACT_ATOMS: atom_id res chain seq x y z
N VAL A 1 8.96 0.39 10.99
CA VAL A 1 8.32 -0.33 9.87
C VAL A 1 8.80 0.29 8.59
N ARG A 2 9.51 -0.45 7.76
CA ARG A 2 9.92 0.03 6.43
C ARG A 2 8.66 0.09 5.55
N ASP A 3 8.44 1.21 4.88
CA ASP A 3 7.37 1.38 3.89
C ASP A 3 7.81 0.77 2.54
N ASN A 4 8.15 -0.51 2.55
CA ASN A 4 8.50 -1.25 1.35
C ASN A 4 7.20 -1.69 0.66
N LEU A 5 7.00 -1.24 -0.57
CA LEU A 5 5.85 -1.54 -1.39
C LEU A 5 6.24 -2.55 -2.45
N GLY A 6 5.50 -3.65 -2.56
CA GLY A 6 5.72 -4.67 -3.58
C GLY A 6 4.97 -4.36 -4.87
N SER A 7 5.66 -4.43 -6.01
CA SER A 7 5.09 -4.17 -7.32
C SER A 7 5.73 -5.02 -8.40
N LEU A 8 5.03 -5.22 -9.51
CA LEU A 8 5.55 -5.85 -10.72
C LEU A 8 5.57 -4.86 -11.87
N ASN A 9 6.66 -4.94 -12.66
CA ASN A 9 6.77 -4.29 -13.95
C ASN A 9 6.59 -2.76 -13.91
N SER A 10 7.01 -2.13 -12.81
CA SER A 10 7.11 -0.67 -12.69
C SER A 10 8.15 -0.09 -13.65
N ARG A 11 8.15 1.24 -13.84
CA ARG A 11 9.20 1.95 -14.59
C ARG A 11 10.59 1.64 -14.04
N LEU A 12 10.78 1.71 -12.74
CA LEU A 12 12.07 1.45 -12.09
C LEU A 12 12.55 0.01 -12.29
N GLN A 13 11.65 -0.97 -12.27
CA GLN A 13 12.00 -2.35 -12.59
C GLN A 13 12.43 -2.50 -14.05
N LYS A 14 11.71 -1.91 -15.00
CA LYS A 14 12.05 -1.92 -16.42
C LYS A 14 13.39 -1.24 -16.69
N GLU A 15 13.64 -0.09 -16.08
CA GLU A 15 14.92 0.64 -16.17
C GLU A 15 16.08 -0.17 -15.60
N ALA A 16 15.85 -0.96 -14.58
CA ALA A 16 16.82 -1.88 -13.99
C ALA A 16 16.97 -3.21 -14.77
N GLY A 17 16.24 -3.41 -15.87
CA GLY A 17 16.23 -4.66 -16.63
C GLY A 17 15.60 -5.83 -15.86
N CYS A 18 14.78 -5.55 -14.87
CA CYS A 18 14.10 -6.54 -14.05
C CYS A 18 12.71 -6.82 -14.62
N GLU A 19 12.56 -7.96 -15.27
CA GLU A 19 11.27 -8.47 -15.74
C GLU A 19 10.86 -9.67 -14.89
N ILE A 20 9.62 -9.64 -14.40
CA ILE A 20 9.05 -10.71 -13.58
C ILE A 20 7.84 -11.28 -14.30
N ASP A 21 7.84 -12.59 -14.53
CA ASP A 21 6.67 -13.29 -15.07
C ASP A 21 5.54 -13.32 -14.03
N GLU A 22 4.38 -12.85 -14.44
CA GLU A 22 3.19 -12.75 -13.59
C GLU A 22 2.76 -14.12 -13.04
N ASN A 23 2.74 -15.14 -13.90
CA ASN A 23 2.27 -16.46 -13.51
C ASN A 23 3.26 -17.13 -12.57
N GLU A 24 4.57 -16.97 -12.81
CA GLU A 24 5.61 -17.53 -11.98
C GLU A 24 5.53 -17.00 -10.54
N ILE A 25 5.47 -15.68 -10.37
CA ILE A 25 5.36 -15.09 -9.03
C ILE A 25 4.02 -15.39 -8.37
N CYS A 26 2.90 -15.36 -9.09
CA CYS A 26 1.60 -15.69 -8.52
C CYS A 26 1.56 -17.15 -8.03
N ASN A 27 2.14 -18.08 -8.78
CA ASN A 27 2.25 -19.48 -8.36
C ASN A 27 3.12 -19.63 -7.10
N ASP A 28 4.23 -18.90 -7.01
CA ASP A 28 5.09 -18.92 -5.83
C ASP A 28 4.39 -18.33 -4.60
N LEU A 29 3.66 -17.23 -4.76
CA LEU A 29 2.88 -16.65 -3.67
C LEU A 29 1.75 -17.56 -3.18
N MET A 30 1.08 -18.29 -4.10
CA MET A 30 0.09 -19.31 -3.74
C MET A 30 0.71 -20.48 -2.97
N ARG A 31 1.90 -20.94 -3.39
CA ARG A 31 2.66 -21.96 -2.66
C ARG A 31 3.08 -21.47 -1.28
N TYR A 32 3.57 -20.23 -1.18
CA TYR A 32 3.95 -19.61 0.09
C TYR A 32 2.78 -19.53 1.06
N ALA A 33 1.58 -19.24 0.56
CA ALA A 33 0.35 -19.20 1.35
C ALA A 33 -0.25 -20.60 1.63
N ASP A 34 0.45 -21.70 1.24
CA ASP A 34 0.00 -23.09 1.39
C ASP A 34 -1.42 -23.33 0.85
N GLY A 35 -1.79 -22.62 -0.20
CA GLY A 35 -3.12 -22.66 -0.82
C GLY A 35 -4.23 -21.91 -0.06
N TYR A 36 -3.96 -21.39 1.13
CA TYR A 36 -4.93 -20.60 1.91
C TYR A 36 -5.00 -19.14 1.43
N CYS A 37 -5.33 -18.97 0.16
CA CYS A 37 -5.42 -17.64 -0.45
C CYS A 37 -6.43 -17.62 -1.59
N ASN A 38 -6.83 -16.43 -2.01
CA ASN A 38 -7.59 -16.25 -3.24
C ASN A 38 -6.62 -15.90 -4.39
N PRO A 39 -6.36 -16.82 -5.35
CA PRO A 39 -5.41 -16.61 -6.43
C PRO A 39 -5.71 -15.34 -7.25
N ARG A 40 -7.00 -15.03 -7.41
CA ARG A 40 -7.44 -13.86 -8.16
C ARG A 40 -6.88 -12.55 -7.61
N LEU A 41 -6.68 -12.46 -6.29
CA LEU A 41 -6.10 -11.25 -5.68
C LEU A 41 -4.63 -11.08 -6.06
N TYR A 42 -3.87 -12.16 -6.15
CA TYR A 42 -2.48 -12.10 -6.61
C TYR A 42 -2.38 -11.64 -8.07
N HIS A 43 -3.24 -12.15 -8.94
CA HIS A 43 -3.27 -11.70 -10.34
C HIS A 43 -3.71 -10.24 -10.47
N ILE A 44 -4.70 -9.78 -9.69
CA ILE A 44 -5.09 -8.36 -9.66
C ILE A 44 -3.91 -7.49 -9.24
N TRP A 45 -3.18 -7.88 -8.19
CA TRP A 45 -1.99 -7.18 -7.76
C TRP A 45 -0.89 -7.20 -8.83
N ALA A 46 -0.58 -8.35 -9.41
CA ALA A 46 0.45 -8.48 -10.42
C ALA A 46 0.19 -7.59 -11.65
N GLN A 47 -1.06 -7.53 -12.08
CA GLN A 47 -1.46 -6.77 -13.28
C GLN A 47 -1.53 -5.26 -13.07
N ASN A 48 -1.75 -4.80 -11.83
CA ASN A 48 -2.06 -3.38 -11.58
C ASN A 48 -1.01 -2.68 -10.69
N SER A 49 -0.15 -3.42 -10.00
CA SER A 49 0.78 -2.82 -9.04
C SER A 49 1.83 -1.94 -9.69
N GLY A 50 2.26 -2.25 -10.93
CA GLY A 50 3.22 -1.44 -11.66
C GLY A 50 2.71 -0.03 -11.91
N GLU A 51 1.51 0.10 -12.46
CA GLU A 51 0.87 1.39 -12.69
C GLU A 51 0.64 2.16 -11.37
N ALA A 52 0.22 1.46 -10.32
CA ALA A 52 0.01 2.08 -9.02
C ALA A 52 1.31 2.64 -8.41
N ILE A 53 2.42 1.91 -8.54
CA ILE A 53 3.74 2.37 -8.08
C ILE A 53 4.27 3.51 -8.95
N ASP A 54 4.08 3.47 -10.26
CA ASP A 54 4.48 4.56 -11.15
C ASP A 54 3.72 5.86 -10.82
N TRP A 55 2.42 5.76 -10.55
CA TRP A 55 1.63 6.90 -10.06
C TRP A 55 2.16 7.43 -8.72
N TYR A 56 2.54 6.52 -7.80
CA TYR A 56 3.10 6.90 -6.51
C TYR A 56 4.46 7.59 -6.66
N GLN A 57 5.31 7.07 -7.54
CA GLN A 57 6.60 7.69 -7.88
C GLN A 57 6.41 9.14 -8.34
N ASP A 58 5.46 9.40 -9.26
CA ASP A 58 5.16 10.75 -9.72
C ASP A 58 4.79 11.70 -8.57
N ARG A 59 4.01 11.23 -7.61
CA ARG A 59 3.63 12.05 -6.43
C ARG A 59 4.80 12.31 -5.50
N LEU A 60 5.70 11.36 -5.34
CA LEU A 60 6.93 11.54 -4.56
C LEU A 60 7.84 12.57 -5.24
N GLU A 61 8.08 12.44 -6.53
CA GLU A 61 8.94 13.34 -7.32
C GLU A 61 8.40 14.77 -7.33
N GLU A 62 7.09 14.97 -7.48
CA GLU A 62 6.45 16.29 -7.36
C GLU A 62 6.68 16.95 -5.98
N ALA A 63 6.85 16.15 -4.94
CA ALA A 63 7.12 16.61 -3.59
C ALA A 63 8.62 16.68 -3.25
N GLY A 64 9.52 16.41 -4.22
CA GLY A 64 10.97 16.44 -4.04
C GLY A 64 11.56 15.18 -3.42
N PHE A 65 10.82 14.08 -3.41
CA PHE A 65 11.29 12.78 -2.91
C PHE A 65 11.61 11.82 -4.06
N GLN A 66 12.22 10.70 -3.75
CA GLN A 66 12.53 9.65 -4.70
C GLN A 66 11.90 8.32 -4.27
N LEU A 67 11.65 7.47 -5.25
CA LEU A 67 11.33 6.07 -5.05
C LEU A 67 12.53 5.24 -5.52
N PHE A 68 13.02 4.34 -4.67
CA PHE A 68 14.09 3.41 -5.02
C PHE A 68 13.53 2.01 -5.25
N PHE A 69 14.06 1.37 -6.27
CA PHE A 69 13.85 -0.06 -6.50
C PHE A 69 14.87 -0.86 -5.70
N GLU A 70 14.38 -1.81 -4.91
CA GLU A 70 15.19 -2.77 -4.16
C GLU A 70 15.27 -4.08 -4.95
N ALA A 71 16.40 -4.31 -5.58
CA ALA A 71 16.66 -5.57 -6.27
C ALA A 71 16.63 -6.76 -5.29
N ALA A 72 16.29 -7.95 -5.79
CA ALA A 72 16.32 -9.15 -4.99
C ALA A 72 17.74 -9.42 -4.47
N ASN A 73 17.81 -9.81 -3.21
CA ASN A 73 19.08 -10.22 -2.59
C ASN A 73 19.15 -11.75 -2.53
N ASP A 74 19.79 -12.35 -3.51
CA ASP A 74 19.96 -13.80 -3.63
C ASP A 74 21.09 -14.37 -2.75
N ALA A 75 21.62 -13.57 -1.82
CA ALA A 75 22.79 -13.93 -1.01
C ALA A 75 22.57 -15.10 -0.05
N LYS A 76 21.32 -15.55 0.14
CA LYS A 76 21.01 -16.70 1.01
C LYS A 76 20.12 -17.70 0.31
N PRO A 77 20.46 -18.99 0.37
CA PRO A 77 19.57 -20.05 -0.09
C PRO A 77 18.19 -19.96 0.61
N SER A 78 17.13 -19.99 -0.16
CA SER A 78 15.76 -19.96 0.33
C SER A 78 14.92 -21.01 -0.39
N ILE A 79 13.91 -21.54 0.30
CA ILE A 79 12.94 -22.48 -0.30
C ILE A 79 12.09 -21.75 -1.36
N TYR A 80 11.91 -20.45 -1.18
CA TYR A 80 11.17 -19.59 -2.09
C TYR A 80 12.12 -18.63 -2.81
N LYS A 81 11.83 -18.37 -4.06
CA LYS A 81 12.57 -17.39 -4.86
C LYS A 81 12.43 -15.99 -4.24
N HIS A 82 13.52 -15.26 -4.18
CA HIS A 82 13.50 -13.86 -3.79
C HIS A 82 13.15 -13.01 -4.99
N TRP A 83 11.92 -12.53 -5.02
CA TRP A 83 11.42 -11.69 -6.08
C TRP A 83 11.81 -10.23 -5.85
N ALA A 84 12.36 -9.60 -6.87
CA ALA A 84 12.74 -8.18 -6.84
C ALA A 84 11.50 -7.29 -7.02
N THR A 85 10.66 -7.21 -6.02
CA THR A 85 9.41 -6.44 -6.06
C THR A 85 9.45 -5.17 -5.20
N GLY A 86 10.50 -4.99 -4.39
CA GLY A 86 10.56 -3.94 -3.38
C GLY A 86 10.75 -2.54 -3.95
N HIS A 87 9.94 -1.60 -3.47
CA HIS A 87 10.06 -0.17 -3.76
C HIS A 87 10.03 0.61 -2.46
N ILE A 88 11.02 1.47 -2.24
CA ILE A 88 11.22 2.20 -1.00
C ILE A 88 11.22 3.69 -1.26
N PRO A 89 10.26 4.46 -0.69
CA PRO A 89 10.31 5.91 -0.75
C PRO A 89 11.49 6.43 0.08
N SER A 90 12.22 7.40 -0.46
CA SER A 90 13.38 7.99 0.20
C SER A 90 13.54 9.45 -0.19
N TRP A 91 14.42 10.12 0.53
CA TRP A 91 14.83 11.48 0.22
C TRP A 91 15.80 11.50 -0.97
N PRO A 92 15.94 12.65 -1.66
CA PRO A 92 17.02 12.83 -2.63
C PRO A 92 18.38 12.49 -2.01
N ALA A 93 19.28 11.94 -2.81
CA ALA A 93 20.59 11.49 -2.33
C ALA A 93 21.47 12.61 -1.78
N ASP A 94 21.19 13.85 -2.16
CA ASP A 94 21.87 15.09 -1.75
C ASP A 94 21.21 15.81 -0.58
N ALA A 95 20.09 15.30 -0.06
CA ALA A 95 19.46 15.88 1.11
C ALA A 95 20.29 15.61 2.37
N GLU A 96 20.80 16.65 3.00
CA GLU A 96 21.40 16.56 4.33
C GLU A 96 20.35 16.13 5.34
N PHE A 97 20.44 14.87 5.74
CA PHE A 97 19.50 14.28 6.70
C PHE A 97 19.97 14.48 8.12
N ALA A 98 19.35 15.38 8.83
CA ALA A 98 19.45 15.49 10.28
C ALA A 98 18.74 14.29 10.97
N GLY A 99 19.30 13.09 10.84
CA GLY A 99 19.01 11.95 11.73
C GLY A 99 17.65 11.25 11.56
N LEU A 100 16.78 11.72 10.71
CA LEU A 100 15.49 11.09 10.47
C LEU A 100 15.53 10.23 9.20
N LYS A 101 16.11 9.06 9.30
CA LYS A 101 15.94 7.97 8.32
C LYS A 101 14.52 7.39 8.40
N ASP A 102 13.52 8.26 8.47
CA ASP A 102 12.17 7.78 8.69
C ASP A 102 11.47 7.59 7.37
N VAL A 103 11.18 6.35 7.08
CA VAL A 103 10.49 5.82 5.89
C VAL A 103 9.02 6.25 5.82
N THR A 104 8.57 7.09 6.75
CA THR A 104 7.19 7.57 6.83
C THR A 104 6.85 8.68 5.83
N ASN A 105 7.85 9.19 5.15
CA ASN A 105 7.71 10.34 4.26
C ASN A 105 6.73 10.13 3.11
N GLY A 106 6.68 8.91 2.56
CA GLY A 106 5.72 8.57 1.51
C GLY A 106 4.26 8.73 1.95
N LYS A 107 3.95 8.40 3.21
CA LYS A 107 2.60 8.56 3.76
C LYS A 107 2.25 10.03 3.96
N ILE A 108 3.21 10.87 4.34
CA ILE A 108 3.02 12.31 4.47
C ILE A 108 2.71 12.91 3.10
N VAL A 109 3.50 12.58 2.08
CA VAL A 109 3.28 13.04 0.70
C VAL A 109 1.89 12.66 0.20
N LEU A 110 1.48 11.40 0.36
CA LEU A 110 0.15 10.95 -0.02
C LEU A 110 -0.95 11.62 0.79
N GLY A 111 -0.73 11.85 2.09
CA GLY A 111 -1.66 12.56 2.96
C GLY A 111 -1.88 14.00 2.50
N ASP A 112 -0.81 14.71 2.17
CA ASP A 112 -0.89 16.08 1.69
C ASP A 112 -1.49 16.19 0.29
N TYR A 113 -1.15 15.24 -0.60
CA TYR A 113 -1.82 15.13 -1.88
C TYR A 113 -3.33 14.88 -1.73
N ALA A 114 -3.72 13.97 -0.86
CA ALA A 114 -5.13 13.66 -0.60
C ALA A 114 -5.90 14.88 -0.08
N LYS A 115 -5.31 15.66 0.83
CA LYS A 115 -5.89 16.95 1.28
C LYS A 115 -6.05 17.92 0.12
N LYS A 116 -5.02 18.05 -0.74
CA LYS A 116 -5.03 18.94 -1.92
C LYS A 116 -6.18 18.61 -2.88
N VAL A 117 -6.52 17.33 -3.03
CA VAL A 117 -7.64 16.89 -3.88
C VAL A 117 -8.98 16.80 -3.14
N GLY A 118 -9.06 17.29 -1.90
CA GLY A 118 -10.30 17.47 -1.15
C GLY A 118 -10.74 16.30 -0.28
N VAL A 119 -9.84 15.39 0.08
CA VAL A 119 -10.16 14.33 1.04
C VAL A 119 -10.32 14.91 2.45
N ASP A 120 -11.44 14.63 3.10
CA ASP A 120 -11.71 14.97 4.50
C ASP A 120 -11.10 13.91 5.44
N PHE A 121 -10.07 14.29 6.19
CA PHE A 121 -9.42 13.43 7.19
C PHE A 121 -10.01 13.67 8.57
N ARG A 122 -10.47 12.61 9.21
CA ARG A 122 -10.99 12.64 10.58
C ARG A 122 -10.16 11.74 11.48
N PHE A 123 -9.16 12.33 12.13
CA PHE A 123 -8.33 11.63 13.11
C PHE A 123 -9.08 11.46 14.43
N THR A 124 -8.63 10.51 15.26
CA THR A 124 -9.25 10.21 16.57
C THR A 124 -10.76 9.93 16.45
N THR A 125 -11.15 9.31 15.33
CA THR A 125 -12.54 9.04 14.97
C THR A 125 -12.71 7.56 14.62
N PRO A 126 -12.62 6.65 15.61
CA PRO A 126 -12.68 5.21 15.36
C PRO A 126 -14.01 4.80 14.73
N LEU A 127 -13.92 3.86 13.80
CA LEU A 127 -15.07 3.19 13.22
C LEU A 127 -15.77 2.36 14.32
N VAL A 128 -17.09 2.51 14.43
CA VAL A 128 -17.91 1.73 15.36
C VAL A 128 -18.62 0.60 14.63
N LYS A 129 -19.24 0.90 13.48
CA LYS A 129 -19.86 -0.12 12.63
C LYS A 129 -20.10 0.37 11.22
N LEU A 130 -20.24 -0.57 10.29
CA LEU A 130 -20.71 -0.31 8.94
C LEU A 130 -22.25 -0.23 8.92
N VAL A 131 -22.80 0.64 8.09
CA VAL A 131 -24.23 0.75 7.84
C VAL A 131 -24.59 -0.12 6.64
N HIS A 132 -25.52 -1.04 6.85
CA HIS A 132 -25.98 -1.96 5.79
C HIS A 132 -27.44 -1.65 5.45
N GLU A 133 -27.73 -1.54 4.17
CA GLU A 133 -29.09 -1.38 3.63
C GLU A 133 -29.24 -2.27 2.38
N ASN A 134 -30.23 -3.14 2.35
CA ASN A 134 -30.51 -4.03 1.22
C ASN A 134 -29.28 -4.85 0.75
N GLY A 135 -28.48 -5.37 1.68
CA GLY A 135 -27.27 -6.17 1.38
C GLY A 135 -26.07 -5.39 0.90
N LYS A 136 -26.10 -4.05 0.94
CA LYS A 136 -24.99 -3.18 0.56
C LYS A 136 -24.53 -2.35 1.74
N VAL A 137 -23.22 -2.05 1.79
CA VAL A 137 -22.67 -1.08 2.72
C VAL A 137 -22.93 0.32 2.15
N THR A 138 -23.72 1.12 2.87
CA THR A 138 -24.11 2.49 2.49
C THR A 138 -23.40 3.56 3.28
N GLY A 139 -22.57 3.16 4.25
CA GLY A 139 -21.82 4.11 5.06
C GLY A 139 -21.22 3.49 6.30
N ALA A 140 -20.88 4.35 7.24
CA ALA A 140 -20.23 3.98 8.50
C ALA A 140 -20.76 4.85 9.65
N ILE A 141 -20.68 4.31 10.86
CA ILE A 141 -20.83 5.07 12.10
C ILE A 141 -19.47 5.10 12.77
N ALA A 142 -19.01 6.30 13.09
CA ALA A 142 -17.77 6.55 13.80
C ALA A 142 -18.03 7.32 15.09
N LYS A 143 -17.10 7.25 16.05
CA LYS A 143 -17.18 7.97 17.31
C LYS A 143 -16.25 9.17 17.27
N GLY A 144 -16.79 10.37 17.20
CA GLY A 144 -16.04 11.62 17.34
C GLY A 144 -16.01 12.09 18.81
N SER A 145 -15.38 13.26 19.03
CA SER A 145 -15.30 13.91 20.34
C SER A 145 -16.68 14.23 20.92
N ASP A 146 -17.60 14.67 20.07
CA ASP A 146 -18.92 15.20 20.46
C ASP A 146 -20.05 14.17 20.29
N GLY A 147 -19.71 12.92 20.04
CA GLY A 147 -20.68 11.84 19.89
C GLY A 147 -20.49 11.02 18.61
N TYR A 148 -21.55 10.33 18.21
CA TYR A 148 -21.50 9.47 17.02
C TYR A 148 -21.78 10.27 15.75
N ILE A 149 -21.03 9.94 14.70
CA ILE A 149 -21.13 10.55 13.38
C ILE A 149 -21.57 9.46 12.40
N LYS A 150 -22.66 9.68 11.67
CA LYS A 150 -23.04 8.84 10.53
C LYS A 150 -22.41 9.43 9.26
N ILE A 151 -21.62 8.63 8.55
CA ILE A 151 -21.00 8.97 7.29
C ILE A 151 -21.69 8.16 6.19
N ASN A 152 -22.29 8.82 5.22
CA ASN A 152 -22.93 8.16 4.09
C ASN A 152 -21.91 8.00 2.95
N ALA A 153 -21.86 6.82 2.37
CA ALA A 153 -20.96 6.47 1.27
C ALA A 153 -21.77 6.14 0.00
N SER A 154 -21.79 7.07 -0.95
CA SER A 154 -22.56 6.90 -2.21
C SER A 154 -21.92 5.91 -3.19
N LYS A 155 -20.60 5.76 -3.16
CA LYS A 155 -19.86 4.88 -4.09
C LYS A 155 -19.42 3.57 -3.45
N GLY A 156 -19.19 3.55 -2.14
CA GLY A 156 -18.72 2.39 -1.39
C GLY A 156 -17.82 2.77 -0.22
N THR A 157 -17.42 1.76 0.55
CA THR A 157 -16.54 1.91 1.70
C THR A 157 -15.36 0.95 1.57
N VAL A 158 -14.15 1.47 1.68
CA VAL A 158 -12.92 0.67 1.73
C VAL A 158 -12.46 0.56 3.18
N VAL A 159 -12.25 -0.66 3.66
CA VAL A 159 -11.79 -0.92 5.04
C VAL A 159 -10.29 -1.20 5.00
N CYS A 160 -9.49 -0.32 5.60
CA CYS A 160 -8.02 -0.40 5.64
C CYS A 160 -7.51 -0.42 7.08
N THR A 161 -8.15 -1.20 7.95
CA THR A 161 -7.89 -1.24 9.40
C THR A 161 -6.70 -2.11 9.81
N GLY A 162 -6.06 -2.76 8.86
CA GLY A 162 -4.96 -3.68 9.13
C GLY A 162 -5.40 -5.01 9.73
N GLY A 163 -4.51 -5.68 10.46
CA GLY A 163 -4.78 -6.99 11.07
C GLY A 163 -5.58 -6.91 12.37
N TYR A 164 -6.18 -8.05 12.72
CA TYR A 164 -7.08 -8.18 13.89
C TYR A 164 -6.40 -8.81 15.11
N ALA A 165 -5.09 -9.01 15.09
CA ALA A 165 -4.35 -9.79 16.10
C ALA A 165 -4.47 -9.27 17.55
N ARG A 166 -4.97 -8.06 17.76
CA ARG A 166 -5.20 -7.44 19.06
C ARG A 166 -6.66 -7.11 19.34
N ASN A 167 -7.57 -7.61 18.51
CA ASN A 167 -8.99 -7.50 18.80
C ASN A 167 -9.38 -8.63 19.76
N GLU A 168 -9.93 -8.29 20.92
CA GLU A 168 -10.34 -9.23 21.96
C GLU A 168 -11.83 -9.61 21.85
N ASP A 169 -12.58 -9.03 20.90
CA ASP A 169 -14.03 -9.25 20.68
C ASP A 169 -14.27 -10.33 19.59
#